data_1650a5abeefb6c5a240de9803857c98f
#
_entry.id   1650a5abeefb6c5a240de9803857c98f
#
_cell.length_a   1.000
_cell.length_b   1.000
_cell.length_c   1.000
_cell.angle_alpha   90.00
_cell.angle_beta   90.00
_cell.angle_gamma   90.00
#
_symmetry.space_group_name_H-M   'P 1'
#
loop_
_entity.id
_entity.type
_entity.pdbx_description
1 polymer ?
#
loop_
_entity_poly.entity_id
_entity_poly.type
_entity_poly.pdbx_seq_one_letter_code
_entity_poly.pdbx_strand_id
1 'polypeptide(L)'
;NLRGLYSLVILVESYKKVFFVANGQPLVLGLGEACSYISSDISSLHGFAETAYLIEDGTIGWVDQNGFSSIRMSDGSTITLAELLAKRVKFVAEAGDKGGFPHFMLKEIYESPEALNRVLLTVMEKYLRLASMIVYGAKNTYILANGTSLHAGMIGSYYFSDLAGVTVDTVSAAEFPYYLLDTVETGTVIIAISQSGETSDVISSIKQAKQRGAVIVGITNNVGSKLALESNVYLPIGAGPEIAVPATKSFTTTLATLLLLAAYTGMFTGRINTGEYKGIVEEIKSASALMKERIIEFDKKASEIVQMSYNWDSVYVASSGINYPLALELALKLKEAAIIHAEGFQLGEMRHGPMVLLTKDFPVVLIEPAEEQAKPLYVKVLEEARNKGAKPIVIGPGRFGDTVMIQTPEVSRYLSPIVLSLPIQLLAYRLGVAFKRPIDTPPGLAKAIIA
;
A
#
# COMPACT_ATOMS: atom_id res chain seq x y z
N ASN A 1 -32.91 -18.62 0.84
CA ASN A 1 -32.20 -19.40 1.88
C ASN A 1 -30.74 -19.63 1.53
N LEU A 2 -30.08 -18.63 0.96
CA LEU A 2 -28.63 -18.65 0.74
C LEU A 2 -27.91 -18.46 2.08
N ARG A 3 -26.85 -19.24 2.31
CA ARG A 3 -25.99 -19.11 3.48
C ARG A 3 -24.57 -18.82 3.02
N GLY A 4 -23.83 -18.00 3.74
CA GLY A 4 -22.44 -17.62 3.43
C GLY A 4 -22.31 -16.16 3.02
N LEU A 5 -21.13 -15.82 2.49
CA LEU A 5 -20.81 -14.48 2.01
C LEU A 5 -21.07 -14.44 0.51
N TYR A 6 -21.89 -13.50 0.06
CA TYR A 6 -22.23 -13.35 -1.36
C TYR A 6 -22.66 -11.92 -1.68
N SER A 7 -22.42 -11.51 -2.90
CA SER A 7 -23.16 -10.44 -3.54
C SER A 7 -23.91 -11.02 -4.75
N LEU A 8 -25.13 -10.57 -4.95
CA LEU A 8 -25.97 -11.01 -6.06
C LEU A 8 -26.47 -9.80 -6.82
N VAL A 9 -26.50 -9.93 -8.14
CA VAL A 9 -27.11 -8.98 -9.03
C VAL A 9 -28.03 -9.77 -9.98
N ILE A 10 -29.33 -9.47 -9.95
CA ILE A 10 -30.37 -10.24 -10.63
C ILE A 10 -31.18 -9.28 -11.50
N LEU A 11 -31.09 -9.44 -12.82
CA LEU A 11 -31.97 -8.75 -13.75
C LEU A 11 -33.31 -9.51 -13.84
N VAL A 12 -34.42 -8.82 -13.55
CA VAL A 12 -35.76 -9.38 -13.71
C VAL A 12 -36.46 -8.57 -14.81
N GLU A 13 -36.52 -9.17 -16.00
CA GLU A 13 -37.00 -8.50 -17.22
C GLU A 13 -38.46 -8.00 -17.08
N SER A 14 -39.33 -8.80 -16.47
CA SER A 14 -40.74 -8.44 -16.26
C SER A 14 -40.94 -7.19 -15.40
N TYR A 15 -40.01 -6.91 -14.48
CA TYR A 15 -40.05 -5.72 -13.62
C TYR A 15 -39.19 -4.58 -14.18
N LYS A 16 -38.37 -4.80 -15.20
CA LYS A 16 -37.37 -3.85 -15.72
C LYS A 16 -36.49 -3.28 -14.62
N LYS A 17 -36.11 -4.12 -13.67
CA LYS A 17 -35.32 -3.78 -12.48
C LYS A 17 -34.13 -4.70 -12.35
N VAL A 18 -33.06 -4.17 -11.85
CA VAL A 18 -31.89 -4.91 -11.39
C VAL A 18 -31.96 -4.97 -9.87
N PHE A 19 -32.19 -6.14 -9.32
CA PHE A 19 -32.16 -6.40 -7.88
C PHE A 19 -30.74 -6.72 -7.45
N PHE A 20 -30.38 -6.33 -6.25
CA PHE A 20 -29.08 -6.65 -5.69
C PHE A 20 -29.16 -7.04 -4.22
N VAL A 21 -28.18 -7.81 -3.78
CA VAL A 21 -27.95 -8.15 -2.37
C VAL A 21 -26.47 -8.05 -2.08
N ALA A 22 -26.09 -7.29 -1.07
CA ALA A 22 -24.76 -7.24 -0.51
C ALA A 22 -24.76 -7.93 0.84
N ASN A 23 -24.20 -9.13 0.93
CA ASN A 23 -24.08 -9.91 2.16
C ASN A 23 -22.66 -10.40 2.36
N GLY A 24 -21.83 -9.56 2.97
CA GLY A 24 -20.45 -9.88 3.27
C GLY A 24 -19.50 -9.82 2.08
N GLN A 25 -19.98 -9.40 0.90
CA GLN A 25 -19.19 -9.09 -0.29
C GLN A 25 -19.53 -7.67 -0.76
N PRO A 26 -18.55 -6.86 -1.15
CA PRO A 26 -18.77 -5.48 -1.54
C PRO A 26 -19.66 -5.39 -2.78
N LEU A 27 -20.53 -4.38 -2.80
CA LEU A 27 -21.21 -3.89 -4.00
C LEU A 27 -21.14 -2.37 -4.06
N VAL A 28 -21.03 -1.85 -5.26
CA VAL A 28 -20.97 -0.42 -5.56
C VAL A 28 -22.05 -0.09 -6.59
N LEU A 29 -22.83 0.94 -6.31
CA LEU A 29 -23.78 1.52 -7.26
C LEU A 29 -23.09 2.69 -7.96
N GLY A 30 -22.97 2.63 -9.28
CA GLY A 30 -22.50 3.73 -10.12
C GLY A 30 -23.66 4.44 -10.79
N LEU A 31 -23.66 5.77 -10.77
CA LEU A 31 -24.65 6.59 -11.49
C LEU A 31 -23.93 7.34 -12.62
N GLY A 32 -24.34 7.08 -13.86
CA GLY A 32 -23.94 7.81 -15.06
C GLY A 32 -25.09 8.65 -15.60
N GLU A 33 -24.86 9.40 -16.68
CA GLU A 33 -25.85 10.31 -17.28
C GLU A 33 -27.16 9.61 -17.70
N ALA A 34 -27.07 8.40 -18.26
CA ALA A 34 -28.21 7.68 -18.82
C ALA A 34 -28.41 6.28 -18.24
N CYS A 35 -27.47 5.78 -17.46
CA CYS A 35 -27.46 4.41 -16.95
C CYS A 35 -27.00 4.35 -15.50
N SER A 36 -27.51 3.35 -14.77
CA SER A 36 -27.01 2.97 -13.45
C SER A 36 -26.24 1.65 -13.58
N TYR A 37 -25.19 1.50 -12.81
CA TYR A 37 -24.30 0.35 -12.84
C TYR A 37 -24.19 -0.25 -11.46
N ILE A 38 -24.08 -1.56 -11.38
CA ILE A 38 -23.75 -2.27 -10.12
C ILE A 38 -22.52 -3.12 -10.39
N SER A 39 -21.53 -3.01 -9.51
CA SER A 39 -20.30 -3.78 -9.57
C SER A 39 -19.82 -4.20 -8.18
N SER A 40 -19.06 -5.27 -8.09
CA SER A 40 -18.30 -5.63 -6.89
C SER A 40 -17.00 -4.84 -6.74
N ASP A 41 -16.56 -4.16 -7.80
CA ASP A 41 -15.33 -3.38 -7.84
C ASP A 41 -15.62 -1.96 -8.35
N ILE A 42 -15.26 -0.96 -7.55
CA ILE A 42 -15.42 0.46 -7.88
C ILE A 42 -14.61 0.87 -9.12
N SER A 43 -13.45 0.26 -9.33
CA SER A 43 -12.56 0.57 -10.45
C SER A 43 -13.18 0.16 -11.80
N SER A 44 -14.02 -0.88 -11.82
CA SER A 44 -14.72 -1.31 -13.02
C SER A 44 -15.82 -0.35 -13.50
N LEU A 45 -16.28 0.55 -12.62
CA LEU A 45 -17.28 1.57 -12.95
C LEU A 45 -16.66 2.83 -13.55
N HIS A 46 -15.35 2.88 -13.62
CA HIS A 46 -14.62 4.00 -14.16
C HIS A 46 -14.88 4.17 -15.68
N GLY A 47 -15.13 5.40 -16.12
CA GLY A 47 -15.50 5.69 -17.49
C GLY A 47 -16.96 5.36 -17.85
N PHE A 48 -17.71 4.69 -16.96
CA PHE A 48 -19.13 4.37 -17.14
C PHE A 48 -20.04 5.16 -16.20
N ALA A 49 -19.59 5.47 -14.99
CA ALA A 49 -20.36 6.20 -14.00
C ALA A 49 -19.63 7.50 -13.58
N GLU A 50 -20.40 8.58 -13.39
CA GLU A 50 -19.87 9.86 -12.89
C GLU A 50 -19.63 9.83 -11.38
N THR A 51 -20.48 9.10 -10.69
CA THR A 51 -20.40 8.93 -9.24
C THR A 51 -20.66 7.50 -8.84
N ALA A 52 -20.01 7.06 -7.78
CA ALA A 52 -20.24 5.76 -7.19
C ALA A 52 -20.59 5.87 -5.70
N TYR A 53 -21.35 4.90 -5.22
CA TYR A 53 -21.80 4.81 -3.85
C TYR A 53 -21.55 3.39 -3.34
N LEU A 54 -20.86 3.28 -2.22
CA LEU A 54 -20.67 1.99 -1.57
C LEU A 54 -21.99 1.52 -0.97
N ILE A 55 -22.46 0.35 -1.37
CA ILE A 55 -23.64 -0.29 -0.80
C ILE A 55 -23.27 -0.91 0.55
N GLU A 56 -24.04 -0.60 1.58
CA GLU A 56 -23.82 -1.13 2.93
C GLU A 56 -23.97 -2.64 2.98
N ASP A 57 -23.10 -3.31 3.75
CA ASP A 57 -23.21 -4.76 3.99
C ASP A 57 -24.54 -5.10 4.67
N GLY A 58 -25.11 -6.25 4.36
CA GLY A 58 -26.43 -6.63 4.84
C GLY A 58 -27.59 -5.88 4.17
N THR A 59 -27.40 -5.38 2.95
CA THR A 59 -28.41 -4.62 2.20
C THR A 59 -28.99 -5.44 1.06
N ILE A 60 -30.30 -5.31 0.87
CA ILE A 60 -31.04 -5.78 -0.33
C ILE A 60 -31.76 -4.59 -0.96
N GLY A 61 -31.76 -4.53 -2.28
CA GLY A 61 -32.42 -3.43 -2.99
C GLY A 61 -32.60 -3.68 -4.47
N TRP A 62 -33.00 -2.62 -5.16
CA TRP A 62 -33.14 -2.62 -6.61
C TRP A 62 -32.77 -1.24 -7.18
N VAL A 63 -32.38 -1.23 -8.43
CA VAL A 63 -32.16 -0.03 -9.24
C VAL A 63 -32.87 -0.19 -10.58
N ASP A 64 -33.47 0.89 -11.10
CA ASP A 64 -34.01 1.02 -12.43
C ASP A 64 -33.69 2.42 -13.00
N GLN A 65 -34.25 2.73 -14.16
CA GLN A 65 -34.06 4.04 -14.82
C GLN A 65 -34.65 5.24 -14.05
N ASN A 66 -35.53 4.99 -13.07
CA ASN A 66 -36.22 6.01 -12.31
C ASN A 66 -35.63 6.23 -10.92
N GLY A 67 -34.72 5.36 -10.48
CA GLY A 67 -34.10 5.49 -9.17
C GLY A 67 -33.61 4.19 -8.56
N PHE A 68 -33.45 4.25 -7.27
CA PHE A 68 -32.91 3.18 -6.44
C PHE A 68 -33.73 3.09 -5.14
N SER A 69 -33.83 1.89 -4.60
CA SER A 69 -34.39 1.63 -3.28
C SER A 69 -33.64 0.48 -2.63
N SER A 70 -33.37 0.61 -1.34
CA SER A 70 -32.74 -0.48 -0.57
C SER A 70 -33.16 -0.47 0.88
N ILE A 71 -33.08 -1.64 1.49
CA ILE A 71 -33.39 -1.88 2.91
C ILE A 71 -32.28 -2.68 3.56
N ARG A 72 -32.08 -2.49 4.87
CA ARG A 72 -31.21 -3.34 5.67
C ARG A 72 -31.88 -4.67 5.96
N MET A 73 -31.19 -5.77 5.75
CA MET A 73 -31.73 -7.11 6.04
C MET A 73 -31.89 -7.39 7.53
N SER A 74 -31.19 -6.64 8.40
CA SER A 74 -31.22 -6.83 9.85
C SER A 74 -32.54 -6.42 10.51
N ASP A 75 -33.15 -5.34 10.06
CA ASP A 75 -34.32 -4.72 10.69
C ASP A 75 -35.38 -4.23 9.69
N GLY A 76 -35.13 -4.39 8.39
CA GLY A 76 -36.00 -3.93 7.31
C GLY A 76 -36.07 -2.40 7.14
N SER A 77 -35.19 -1.64 7.81
CA SER A 77 -35.17 -0.19 7.67
C SER A 77 -34.73 0.22 6.27
N THR A 78 -35.39 1.26 5.71
CA THR A 78 -35.02 1.82 4.42
C THR A 78 -33.74 2.63 4.52
N ILE A 79 -32.82 2.43 3.59
CA ILE A 79 -31.62 3.27 3.43
C ILE A 79 -32.04 4.48 2.63
N THR A 80 -31.92 5.65 3.23
CA THR A 80 -32.32 6.92 2.59
C THR A 80 -31.30 7.37 1.57
N LEU A 81 -31.73 8.18 0.62
CA LEU A 81 -30.80 8.81 -0.35
C LEU A 81 -29.71 9.63 0.35
N ALA A 82 -30.02 10.29 1.46
CA ALA A 82 -29.04 11.05 2.24
C ALA A 82 -27.94 10.17 2.82
N GLU A 83 -28.29 8.99 3.36
CA GLU A 83 -27.32 8.00 3.86
C GLU A 83 -26.46 7.43 2.72
N LEU A 84 -27.05 7.22 1.55
CA LEU A 84 -26.31 6.78 0.38
C LEU A 84 -25.34 7.88 -0.11
N LEU A 85 -25.82 9.13 -0.22
CA LEU A 85 -25.01 10.26 -0.65
C LEU A 85 -23.83 10.55 0.29
N ALA A 86 -23.98 10.29 1.59
CA ALA A 86 -22.90 10.39 2.57
C ALA A 86 -21.76 9.38 2.29
N LYS A 87 -22.05 8.29 1.58
CA LYS A 87 -21.09 7.26 1.16
C LYS A 87 -20.59 7.43 -0.28
N ARG A 88 -20.74 8.65 -0.81
CA ARG A 88 -20.29 8.99 -2.17
C ARG A 88 -18.78 8.85 -2.29
N VAL A 89 -18.36 8.07 -3.26
CA VAL A 89 -16.98 8.00 -3.72
C VAL A 89 -16.88 8.78 -5.03
N LYS A 90 -16.12 9.85 -5.05
CA LYS A 90 -15.82 10.52 -6.32
C LYS A 90 -14.86 9.66 -7.11
N PHE A 91 -15.18 9.38 -8.37
CA PHE A 91 -14.18 8.88 -9.30
C PHE A 91 -13.12 9.97 -9.46
N VAL A 92 -11.89 9.62 -9.17
CA VAL A 92 -10.75 10.39 -9.63
C VAL A 92 -10.65 10.10 -11.13
N ALA A 93 -10.45 11.15 -11.92
CA ALA A 93 -10.44 11.16 -13.39
C ALA A 93 -9.96 9.88 -14.06
N GLU A 94 -10.48 9.61 -15.24
CA GLU A 94 -10.37 8.40 -16.07
C GLU A 94 -9.08 7.58 -15.90
N ALA A 95 -9.18 6.24 -15.76
CA ALA A 95 -8.01 5.36 -15.65
C ALA A 95 -7.04 5.49 -16.85
N GLY A 96 -7.51 5.97 -17.99
CA GLY A 96 -6.70 6.30 -19.15
C GLY A 96 -6.24 7.76 -19.24
N ASP A 97 -6.79 8.67 -18.40
CA ASP A 97 -6.43 10.07 -18.42
C ASP A 97 -5.38 10.40 -17.33
N LYS A 98 -4.33 11.06 -17.74
CA LYS A 98 -3.29 11.55 -16.83
C LYS A 98 -3.74 12.75 -15.99
N GLY A 99 -4.94 13.31 -16.22
CA GLY A 99 -5.48 14.42 -15.43
C GLY A 99 -4.60 15.68 -15.46
N GLY A 100 -3.94 15.96 -16.59
CA GLY A 100 -3.00 17.07 -16.75
C GLY A 100 -1.58 16.79 -16.25
N PHE A 101 -1.31 15.63 -15.65
CA PHE A 101 0.04 15.21 -15.29
C PHE A 101 0.82 14.67 -16.51
N PRO A 102 2.14 14.88 -16.59
CA PRO A 102 2.95 14.39 -17.71
C PRO A 102 3.06 12.84 -17.72
N HIS A 103 3.01 12.20 -16.53
CA HIS A 103 3.14 10.74 -16.37
C HIS A 103 2.13 10.20 -15.36
N PHE A 104 1.72 8.95 -15.54
CA PHE A 104 0.87 8.24 -14.58
C PHE A 104 1.54 8.12 -13.20
N MET A 105 2.83 7.82 -13.15
CA MET A 105 3.55 7.72 -11.88
C MET A 105 3.40 8.98 -11.03
N LEU A 106 3.53 10.18 -11.63
CA LEU A 106 3.36 11.42 -10.88
C LEU A 106 1.93 11.61 -10.41
N LYS A 107 0.95 11.38 -11.30
CA LYS A 107 -0.48 11.42 -10.93
C LYS A 107 -0.75 10.51 -9.72
N GLU A 108 -0.28 9.27 -9.78
CA GLU A 108 -0.49 8.26 -8.76
C GLU A 108 0.19 8.60 -7.43
N ILE A 109 1.37 9.23 -7.46
CA ILE A 109 2.01 9.79 -6.27
C ILE A 109 1.13 10.88 -5.65
N TYR A 110 0.59 11.80 -6.47
CA TYR A 110 -0.30 12.87 -6.00
C TYR A 110 -1.66 12.37 -5.51
N GLU A 111 -2.10 11.21 -5.94
CA GLU A 111 -3.31 10.53 -5.47
C GLU A 111 -3.12 9.79 -4.13
N SER A 112 -1.87 9.58 -3.68
CA SER A 112 -1.56 8.80 -2.47
C SER A 112 -2.28 9.31 -1.20
N PRO A 113 -2.38 10.63 -0.93
CA PRO A 113 -3.12 11.12 0.23
C PRO A 113 -4.60 10.70 0.23
N GLU A 114 -5.26 10.80 -0.92
CA GLU A 114 -6.66 10.43 -1.05
C GLU A 114 -6.86 8.91 -1.06
N ALA A 115 -5.91 8.17 -1.65
CA ALA A 115 -5.90 6.72 -1.57
C ALA A 115 -5.77 6.22 -0.12
N LEU A 116 -4.98 6.89 0.70
CA LEU A 116 -4.84 6.58 2.13
C LEU A 116 -6.18 6.73 2.89
N ASN A 117 -6.96 7.76 2.59
CA ASN A 117 -8.31 7.89 3.15
C ASN A 117 -9.25 6.77 2.67
N ARG A 118 -9.13 6.34 1.41
CA ARG A 118 -9.95 5.23 0.88
C ARG A 118 -9.70 3.90 1.60
N VAL A 119 -8.49 3.64 2.09
CA VAL A 119 -8.21 2.44 2.91
C VAL A 119 -9.17 2.35 4.08
N LEU A 120 -9.38 3.45 4.80
CA LEU A 120 -10.28 3.50 5.97
C LEU A 120 -11.76 3.26 5.62
N LEU A 121 -12.14 3.47 4.36
CA LEU A 121 -13.48 3.21 3.86
C LEU A 121 -13.65 1.81 3.28
N THR A 122 -12.58 1.22 2.76
CA THR A 122 -12.62 -0.06 2.05
C THR A 122 -12.25 -1.25 2.93
N VAL A 123 -11.39 -1.04 3.92
CA VAL A 123 -11.03 -2.10 4.89
C VAL A 123 -12.16 -2.22 5.92
N MET A 124 -13.09 -3.11 5.64
CA MET A 124 -14.25 -3.33 6.52
C MET A 124 -13.82 -4.00 7.83
N GLU A 125 -14.29 -3.46 8.96
CA GLU A 125 -13.96 -3.96 10.31
C GLU A 125 -14.19 -5.45 10.47
N LYS A 126 -15.26 -5.98 9.89
CA LYS A 126 -15.60 -7.42 9.94
C LYS A 126 -14.46 -8.29 9.39
N TYR A 127 -13.90 -7.93 8.23
CA TYR A 127 -12.81 -8.70 7.61
C TYR A 127 -11.48 -8.48 8.32
N LEU A 128 -11.25 -7.26 8.79
CA LEU A 128 -10.09 -6.93 9.61
C LEU A 128 -10.10 -7.78 10.89
N ARG A 129 -11.23 -7.87 11.57
CA ARG A 129 -11.42 -8.72 12.74
C ARG A 129 -11.15 -10.19 12.43
N LEU A 130 -11.71 -10.71 11.33
CA LEU A 130 -11.52 -12.12 10.95
C LEU A 130 -10.05 -12.41 10.63
N ALA A 131 -9.40 -11.57 9.84
CA ALA A 131 -7.98 -11.70 9.54
C ALA A 131 -7.11 -11.64 10.80
N SER A 132 -7.41 -10.72 11.72
CA SER A 132 -6.71 -10.58 13.00
C SER A 132 -6.89 -11.81 13.90
N MET A 133 -8.09 -12.39 13.95
CA MET A 133 -8.34 -13.64 14.70
C MET A 133 -7.52 -14.80 14.12
N ILE A 134 -7.42 -14.89 12.78
CA ILE A 134 -6.62 -15.90 12.10
C ILE A 134 -5.15 -15.74 12.47
N VAL A 135 -4.60 -14.52 12.39
CA VAL A 135 -3.21 -14.24 12.75
C VAL A 135 -2.95 -14.50 14.24
N TYR A 136 -3.86 -14.09 15.12
CA TYR A 136 -3.74 -14.34 16.57
C TYR A 136 -3.70 -15.82 16.93
N GLY A 137 -4.48 -16.66 16.23
CA GLY A 137 -4.53 -18.11 16.45
C GLY A 137 -3.44 -18.91 15.73
N ALA A 138 -2.54 -18.25 14.99
CA ALA A 138 -1.51 -18.92 14.21
C ALA A 138 -0.38 -19.48 15.09
N LYS A 139 0.18 -20.63 14.68
CA LYS A 139 1.44 -21.12 15.22
C LYS A 139 2.64 -20.36 14.63
N ASN A 140 2.60 -20.16 13.32
CA ASN A 140 3.60 -19.42 12.55
C ASN A 140 2.89 -18.50 11.56
N THR A 141 3.42 -17.29 11.39
CA THR A 141 2.87 -16.33 10.43
C THR A 141 3.98 -15.84 9.51
N TYR A 142 3.73 -15.90 8.20
CA TYR A 142 4.62 -15.39 7.16
C TYR A 142 3.92 -14.34 6.33
N ILE A 143 4.66 -13.30 5.92
CA ILE A 143 4.24 -12.40 4.84
C ILE A 143 4.92 -12.85 3.56
N LEU A 144 4.15 -13.18 2.51
CA LEU A 144 4.66 -13.53 1.19
C LEU A 144 4.37 -12.42 0.18
N ALA A 145 5.42 -11.92 -0.46
CA ALA A 145 5.32 -10.87 -1.46
C ALA A 145 6.57 -10.80 -2.34
N ASN A 146 6.52 -9.99 -3.40
CA ASN A 146 7.68 -9.64 -4.23
C ASN A 146 7.80 -8.12 -4.42
N GLY A 147 9.01 -7.62 -4.65
CA GLY A 147 9.29 -6.23 -4.98
C GLY A 147 8.76 -5.23 -3.95
N THR A 148 8.07 -4.20 -4.42
CA THR A 148 7.46 -3.16 -3.56
C THR A 148 6.56 -3.74 -2.47
N SER A 149 5.77 -4.77 -2.78
CA SER A 149 4.93 -5.46 -1.80
C SER A 149 5.75 -6.19 -0.73
N LEU A 150 6.94 -6.72 -1.08
CA LEU A 150 7.87 -7.32 -0.11
C LEU A 150 8.40 -6.27 0.86
N HIS A 151 8.79 -5.09 0.36
CA HIS A 151 9.24 -3.99 1.21
C HIS A 151 8.13 -3.51 2.15
N ALA A 152 6.88 -3.44 1.67
CA ALA A 152 5.73 -3.16 2.53
C ALA A 152 5.52 -4.24 3.60
N GLY A 153 5.67 -5.52 3.23
CA GLY A 153 5.62 -6.65 4.16
C GLY A 153 6.67 -6.56 5.26
N MET A 154 7.91 -6.18 4.91
CA MET A 154 8.97 -5.97 5.90
C MET A 154 8.59 -4.89 6.94
N ILE A 155 7.96 -3.78 6.52
CA ILE A 155 7.43 -2.78 7.44
C ILE A 155 6.29 -3.39 8.28
N GLY A 156 5.44 -4.21 7.66
CA GLY A 156 4.39 -4.95 8.36
C GLY A 156 4.91 -5.82 9.51
N SER A 157 6.07 -6.47 9.32
CA SER A 157 6.70 -7.26 10.39
C SER A 157 7.02 -6.41 11.62
N TYR A 158 7.48 -5.16 11.45
CA TYR A 158 7.67 -4.23 12.57
C TYR A 158 6.35 -3.89 13.24
N TYR A 159 5.29 -3.61 12.47
CA TYR A 159 3.96 -3.32 13.04
C TYR A 159 3.44 -4.48 13.89
N PHE A 160 3.51 -5.71 13.39
CA PHE A 160 3.06 -6.89 14.13
C PHE A 160 3.88 -7.14 15.39
N SER A 161 5.20 -7.01 15.32
CA SER A 161 6.08 -7.16 16.47
C SER A 161 5.74 -6.16 17.58
N ASP A 162 5.58 -4.89 17.22
CA ASP A 162 5.36 -3.82 18.18
C ASP A 162 3.94 -3.79 18.75
N LEU A 163 2.95 -3.75 17.85
CA LEU A 163 1.56 -3.54 18.22
C LEU A 163 0.86 -4.81 18.68
N ALA A 164 1.24 -5.96 18.11
CA ALA A 164 0.60 -7.22 18.41
C ALA A 164 1.46 -8.19 19.24
N GLY A 165 2.78 -8.00 19.29
CA GLY A 165 3.71 -8.95 19.91
C GLY A 165 3.77 -10.29 19.17
N VAL A 166 3.45 -10.26 17.88
CA VAL A 166 3.48 -11.42 17.01
C VAL A 166 4.69 -11.33 16.09
N THR A 167 5.52 -12.35 16.08
CA THR A 167 6.60 -12.48 15.11
C THR A 167 6.02 -12.86 13.77
N VAL A 168 6.33 -12.08 12.74
CA VAL A 168 5.92 -12.31 11.36
C VAL A 168 7.15 -12.18 10.48
N ASP A 169 7.54 -13.28 9.83
CA ASP A 169 8.67 -13.28 8.92
C ASP A 169 8.23 -12.92 7.51
N THR A 170 8.91 -11.94 6.93
CA THR A 170 8.64 -11.52 5.54
C THR A 170 9.58 -12.23 4.58
N VAL A 171 9.00 -12.87 3.57
CA VAL A 171 9.71 -13.75 2.64
C VAL A 171 9.33 -13.42 1.20
N SER A 172 10.33 -13.43 0.31
CA SER A 172 10.06 -13.40 -1.13
C SER A 172 9.24 -14.62 -1.56
N ALA A 173 8.14 -14.39 -2.26
CA ALA A 173 7.32 -15.47 -2.79
C ALA A 173 8.10 -16.32 -3.83
N ALA A 174 9.10 -15.74 -4.49
CA ALA A 174 9.98 -16.46 -5.41
C ALA A 174 10.96 -17.43 -4.68
N GLU A 175 11.31 -17.13 -3.43
CA GLU A 175 12.25 -17.95 -2.63
C GLU A 175 11.54 -18.93 -1.68
N PHE A 176 10.28 -18.64 -1.31
CA PHE A 176 9.50 -19.43 -0.36
C PHE A 176 9.46 -20.94 -0.67
N PRO A 177 9.29 -21.39 -1.93
CA PRO A 177 9.23 -22.82 -2.25
C PRO A 177 10.52 -23.60 -1.94
N TYR A 178 11.66 -22.90 -1.86
CA TYR A 178 12.96 -23.55 -1.78
C TYR A 178 13.44 -23.84 -0.35
N TYR A 179 12.90 -23.15 0.67
CA TYR A 179 13.36 -23.36 2.04
C TYR A 179 12.28 -23.30 3.13
N LEU A 180 11.14 -22.68 2.88
CA LEU A 180 10.08 -22.54 3.89
C LEU A 180 8.85 -23.42 3.64
N LEU A 181 8.59 -23.79 2.39
CA LEU A 181 7.40 -24.56 2.04
C LEU A 181 7.32 -25.88 2.82
N ASP A 182 8.44 -26.51 3.09
CA ASP A 182 8.48 -27.79 3.83
C ASP A 182 8.20 -27.64 5.34
N THR A 183 8.27 -26.42 5.87
CA THR A 183 7.92 -26.11 7.26
C THR A 183 6.42 -25.76 7.44
N VAL A 184 5.69 -25.63 6.34
CA VAL A 184 4.26 -25.29 6.36
C VAL A 184 3.45 -26.49 6.86
N GLU A 185 2.67 -26.25 7.88
CA GLU A 185 1.76 -27.21 8.50
C GLU A 185 0.41 -26.57 8.86
N THR A 186 -0.53 -27.38 9.33
CA THR A 186 -1.80 -26.89 9.90
C THR A 186 -1.51 -25.95 11.08
N GLY A 187 -2.07 -24.74 11.02
CA GLY A 187 -1.80 -23.64 11.95
C GLY A 187 -0.83 -22.60 11.41
N THR A 188 -0.22 -22.81 10.23
CA THR A 188 0.53 -21.77 9.54
C THR A 188 -0.43 -20.78 8.88
N VAL A 189 -0.17 -19.50 9.06
CA VAL A 189 -0.87 -18.40 8.37
C VAL A 189 0.08 -17.71 7.40
N ILE A 190 -0.40 -17.46 6.21
CA ILE A 190 0.32 -16.69 5.19
C ILE A 190 -0.47 -15.42 4.88
N ILE A 191 0.12 -14.27 5.16
CA ILE A 191 -0.34 -12.98 4.69
C ILE A 191 0.28 -12.74 3.31
N ALA A 192 -0.48 -12.97 2.26
CA ALA A 192 0.00 -12.83 0.88
C ALA A 192 -0.33 -11.45 0.33
N ILE A 193 0.68 -10.73 -0.19
CA ILE A 193 0.50 -9.36 -0.68
C ILE A 193 0.82 -9.30 -2.18
N SER A 194 -0.15 -8.82 -2.95
CA SER A 194 0.03 -8.53 -4.37
C SER A 194 -0.95 -7.43 -4.80
N GLN A 195 -0.43 -6.32 -5.30
CA GLN A 195 -1.26 -5.21 -5.77
C GLN A 195 -2.25 -5.66 -6.85
N SER A 196 -1.79 -6.35 -7.88
CA SER A 196 -2.64 -6.90 -8.94
C SER A 196 -3.45 -8.13 -8.49
N GLY A 197 -2.95 -8.86 -7.50
CA GLY A 197 -3.47 -10.16 -7.10
C GLY A 197 -3.25 -11.28 -8.13
N GLU A 198 -2.40 -11.03 -9.15
CA GLU A 198 -2.13 -11.95 -10.26
C GLU A 198 -0.65 -12.38 -10.33
N THR A 199 0.20 -11.92 -9.40
CA THR A 199 1.65 -12.24 -9.39
C THR A 199 1.87 -13.75 -9.30
N SER A 200 2.50 -14.33 -10.34
CA SER A 200 2.62 -15.78 -10.51
C SER A 200 3.26 -16.49 -9.32
N ASP A 201 4.37 -15.95 -8.81
CA ASP A 201 5.09 -16.55 -7.68
C ASP A 201 4.25 -16.56 -6.40
N VAL A 202 3.52 -15.46 -6.14
CA VAL A 202 2.62 -15.38 -4.98
C VAL A 202 1.50 -16.41 -5.10
N ILE A 203 0.85 -16.49 -6.26
CA ILE A 203 -0.25 -17.44 -6.49
C ILE A 203 0.22 -18.89 -6.41
N SER A 204 1.36 -19.21 -7.01
CA SER A 204 1.95 -20.54 -6.94
C SER A 204 2.29 -20.94 -5.50
N SER A 205 2.95 -20.06 -4.77
CA SER A 205 3.36 -20.30 -3.38
C SER A 205 2.18 -20.52 -2.44
N ILE A 206 1.13 -19.67 -2.52
CA ILE A 206 -0.04 -19.85 -1.66
C ILE A 206 -0.83 -21.13 -1.98
N LYS A 207 -0.91 -21.53 -3.26
CA LYS A 207 -1.54 -22.81 -3.64
C LYS A 207 -0.82 -24.00 -3.03
N GLN A 208 0.50 -24.04 -3.11
CA GLN A 208 1.29 -25.09 -2.50
C GLN A 208 1.18 -25.10 -0.96
N ALA A 209 1.19 -23.93 -0.33
CA ALA A 209 1.02 -23.79 1.11
C ALA A 209 -0.38 -24.27 1.59
N LYS A 210 -1.44 -23.95 0.84
CA LYS A 210 -2.82 -24.42 1.12
C LYS A 210 -2.90 -25.95 1.10
N GLN A 211 -2.22 -26.60 0.17
CA GLN A 211 -2.16 -28.08 0.11
C GLN A 211 -1.54 -28.69 1.36
N ARG A 212 -0.72 -27.93 2.10
CA ARG A 212 -0.12 -28.31 3.39
C ARG A 212 -0.88 -27.82 4.62
N GLY A 213 -2.07 -27.24 4.42
CA GLY A 213 -2.96 -26.82 5.51
C GLY A 213 -2.78 -25.38 5.98
N ALA A 214 -2.03 -24.53 5.25
CA ALA A 214 -1.93 -23.11 5.57
C ALA A 214 -3.25 -22.37 5.34
N VAL A 215 -3.48 -21.35 6.17
CA VAL A 215 -4.58 -20.39 6.02
C VAL A 215 -4.04 -19.13 5.36
N ILE A 216 -4.72 -18.63 4.34
CA ILE A 216 -4.28 -17.49 3.54
C ILE A 216 -5.10 -16.24 3.88
N VAL A 217 -4.39 -15.18 4.26
CA VAL A 217 -4.91 -13.81 4.37
C VAL A 217 -4.37 -13.02 3.17
N GLY A 218 -5.22 -12.67 2.22
CA GLY A 218 -4.83 -11.93 1.03
C GLY A 218 -4.87 -10.42 1.25
N ILE A 219 -3.91 -9.68 0.74
CA ILE A 219 -3.91 -8.22 0.68
C ILE A 219 -3.72 -7.82 -0.79
N THR A 220 -4.76 -7.22 -1.40
CA THR A 220 -4.75 -6.91 -2.84
C THR A 220 -5.58 -5.68 -3.16
N ASN A 221 -5.26 -5.02 -4.28
CA ASN A 221 -6.05 -3.91 -4.80
C ASN A 221 -7.24 -4.38 -5.66
N ASN A 222 -7.15 -5.58 -6.21
CA ASN A 222 -8.14 -6.14 -7.14
C ASN A 222 -8.97 -7.24 -6.48
N VAL A 223 -10.22 -6.90 -6.18
CA VAL A 223 -11.18 -7.77 -5.48
C VAL A 223 -11.51 -9.06 -6.25
N GLY A 224 -11.47 -9.03 -7.59
CA GLY A 224 -11.75 -10.19 -8.45
C GLY A 224 -10.50 -11.02 -8.81
N SER A 225 -9.35 -10.73 -8.23
CA SER A 225 -8.08 -11.37 -8.56
C SER A 225 -7.97 -12.81 -8.05
N LYS A 226 -7.01 -13.56 -8.63
CA LYS A 226 -6.68 -14.92 -8.17
C LYS A 226 -6.31 -14.95 -6.68
N LEU A 227 -5.56 -13.94 -6.20
CA LEU A 227 -5.22 -13.86 -4.78
C LEU A 227 -6.47 -13.73 -3.91
N ALA A 228 -7.40 -12.84 -4.27
CA ALA A 228 -8.65 -12.69 -3.53
C ALA A 228 -9.46 -13.99 -3.49
N LEU A 229 -9.57 -14.68 -4.63
CA LEU A 229 -10.31 -15.96 -4.76
C LEU A 229 -9.65 -17.12 -4.01
N GLU A 230 -8.33 -17.17 -3.98
CA GLU A 230 -7.56 -18.22 -3.29
C GLU A 230 -7.44 -17.98 -1.78
N SER A 231 -7.72 -16.78 -1.28
CA SER A 231 -7.61 -16.42 0.14
C SER A 231 -8.78 -16.93 0.95
N ASN A 232 -8.53 -17.30 2.22
CA ASN A 232 -9.59 -17.61 3.19
C ASN A 232 -10.29 -16.33 3.66
N VAL A 233 -9.55 -15.23 3.72
CA VAL A 233 -10.01 -13.86 3.89
C VAL A 233 -9.09 -12.94 3.13
N TYR A 234 -9.62 -11.87 2.54
CA TYR A 234 -8.78 -10.84 1.92
C TYR A 234 -9.15 -9.45 2.40
N LEU A 235 -8.15 -8.56 2.38
CA LEU A 235 -8.27 -7.14 2.70
C LEU A 235 -7.93 -6.33 1.45
N PRO A 236 -8.85 -5.47 0.98
CA PRO A 236 -8.58 -4.57 -0.12
C PRO A 236 -7.69 -3.41 0.34
N ILE A 237 -6.74 -2.97 -0.50
CA ILE A 237 -5.88 -1.82 -0.16
C ILE A 237 -6.44 -0.47 -0.60
N GLY A 238 -7.53 -0.42 -1.37
CA GLY A 238 -8.23 0.82 -1.73
C GLY A 238 -7.42 1.83 -2.54
N ALA A 239 -6.33 1.42 -3.19
CA ALA A 239 -5.47 2.32 -3.96
C ALA A 239 -6.16 2.91 -5.20
N GLY A 240 -7.20 2.23 -5.71
CA GLY A 240 -7.78 2.56 -7.02
C GLY A 240 -6.88 2.12 -8.18
N PRO A 241 -7.21 2.48 -9.42
CA PRO A 241 -6.41 2.10 -10.59
C PRO A 241 -4.98 2.65 -10.49
N GLU A 242 -3.98 1.80 -10.73
CA GLU A 242 -2.57 2.15 -10.77
C GLU A 242 -1.96 1.57 -12.05
N ILE A 243 -1.56 2.46 -12.97
CA ILE A 243 -1.18 2.13 -14.35
C ILE A 243 0.32 2.10 -14.53
N ALA A 244 1.04 3.05 -13.94
CA ALA A 244 2.49 3.09 -14.00
C ALA A 244 3.09 1.77 -13.49
N VAL A 245 4.09 1.22 -14.18
CA VAL A 245 4.76 -0.01 -13.74
C VAL A 245 5.38 0.18 -12.34
N PRO A 246 6.11 1.27 -12.04
CA PRO A 246 6.57 1.53 -10.69
C PRO A 246 5.38 1.76 -9.74
N ALA A 247 5.21 0.88 -8.77
CA ALA A 247 4.16 1.02 -7.76
C ALA A 247 4.42 2.23 -6.84
N THR A 248 3.36 2.99 -6.53
CA THR A 248 3.42 4.22 -5.73
C THR A 248 2.34 4.25 -4.65
N LYS A 249 1.12 4.67 -5.01
CA LYS A 249 0.01 4.76 -4.05
C LYS A 249 -0.39 3.40 -3.46
N SER A 250 -0.23 2.31 -4.23
CA SER A 250 -0.48 0.97 -3.73
C SER A 250 0.49 0.56 -2.62
N PHE A 251 1.76 0.99 -2.65
CA PHE A 251 2.69 0.83 -1.54
C PHE A 251 2.18 1.53 -0.29
N THR A 252 1.87 2.83 -0.41
CA THR A 252 1.39 3.66 0.71
C THR A 252 0.12 3.08 1.35
N THR A 253 -0.83 2.62 0.53
CA THR A 253 -2.08 2.02 1.03
C THR A 253 -1.88 0.62 1.60
N THR A 254 -0.93 -0.15 1.09
CA THR A 254 -0.55 -1.45 1.69
C THR A 254 0.02 -1.27 3.09
N LEU A 255 0.86 -0.24 3.31
CA LEU A 255 1.38 0.09 4.65
C LEU A 255 0.25 0.38 5.62
N ALA A 256 -0.73 1.19 5.22
CA ALA A 256 -1.88 1.51 6.07
C ALA A 256 -2.75 0.27 6.37
N THR A 257 -2.96 -0.60 5.38
CA THR A 257 -3.71 -1.85 5.57
C THR A 257 -3.00 -2.79 6.55
N LEU A 258 -1.67 -2.92 6.44
CA LEU A 258 -0.85 -3.71 7.36
C LEU A 258 -0.85 -3.11 8.77
N LEU A 259 -0.77 -1.77 8.89
CA LEU A 259 -0.84 -1.08 10.17
C LEU A 259 -2.18 -1.33 10.86
N LEU A 260 -3.29 -1.23 10.14
CA LEU A 260 -4.63 -1.53 10.68
C LEU A 260 -4.74 -3.00 11.11
N LEU A 261 -4.23 -3.94 10.30
CA LEU A 261 -4.27 -5.36 10.61
C LEU A 261 -3.44 -5.69 11.87
N ALA A 262 -2.22 -5.16 11.96
CA ALA A 262 -1.36 -5.36 13.12
C ALA A 262 -1.96 -4.73 14.39
N ALA A 263 -2.48 -3.50 14.29
CA ALA A 263 -3.14 -2.83 15.41
C ALA A 263 -4.40 -3.58 15.87
N TYR A 264 -5.22 -4.04 14.94
CA TYR A 264 -6.41 -4.82 15.30
C TYR A 264 -6.04 -6.19 15.92
N THR A 265 -4.98 -6.82 15.43
CA THR A 265 -4.41 -8.04 16.05
C THR A 265 -3.91 -7.73 17.46
N GLY A 266 -3.31 -6.56 17.69
CA GLY A 266 -2.87 -6.09 18.99
C GLY A 266 -3.99 -5.98 20.03
N MET A 267 -5.24 -5.72 19.60
CA MET A 267 -6.39 -5.77 20.51
C MET A 267 -6.71 -7.21 20.97
N PHE A 268 -6.53 -8.21 20.10
CA PHE A 268 -6.71 -9.62 20.49
C PHE A 268 -5.61 -10.10 21.43
N THR A 269 -4.38 -9.65 21.25
CA THR A 269 -3.27 -10.00 22.14
C THR A 269 -3.29 -9.21 23.44
N GLY A 270 -4.14 -8.18 23.54
CA GLY A 270 -4.24 -7.30 24.72
C GLY A 270 -3.07 -6.31 24.83
N ARG A 271 -2.24 -6.15 23.78
CA ARG A 271 -1.13 -5.19 23.78
C ARG A 271 -1.59 -3.76 23.59
N ILE A 272 -2.66 -3.55 22.85
CA ILE A 272 -3.29 -2.23 22.69
C ILE A 272 -4.79 -2.35 23.01
N ASN A 273 -5.36 -1.25 23.44
CA ASN A 273 -6.79 -1.14 23.73
C ASN A 273 -7.55 -0.49 22.55
N THR A 274 -8.86 -0.47 22.63
CA THR A 274 -9.75 0.13 21.59
C THR A 274 -9.47 1.63 21.39
N GLY A 275 -9.08 2.36 22.45
CA GLY A 275 -8.74 3.78 22.36
C GLY A 275 -7.47 4.00 21.54
N GLU A 276 -6.43 3.20 21.79
CA GLU A 276 -5.18 3.23 21.05
C GLU A 276 -5.38 2.85 19.57
N TYR A 277 -6.19 1.82 19.28
CA TYR A 277 -6.57 1.49 17.91
C TYR A 277 -7.27 2.66 17.21
N LYS A 278 -8.24 3.30 17.85
CA LYS A 278 -8.90 4.49 17.30
C LYS A 278 -7.91 5.64 17.09
N GLY A 279 -6.95 5.81 17.99
CA GLY A 279 -5.86 6.77 17.84
C GLY A 279 -5.07 6.54 16.56
N ILE A 280 -4.68 5.30 16.27
CA ILE A 280 -3.98 4.93 15.03
C ILE A 280 -4.83 5.25 13.78
N VAL A 281 -6.14 4.99 13.82
CA VAL A 281 -7.04 5.34 12.71
C VAL A 281 -7.08 6.85 12.46
N GLU A 282 -7.15 7.66 13.53
CA GLU A 282 -7.11 9.13 13.42
C GLU A 282 -5.73 9.64 12.96
N GLU A 283 -4.66 9.00 13.37
CA GLU A 283 -3.32 9.31 12.87
C GLU A 283 -3.19 9.04 11.36
N ILE A 284 -3.75 7.95 10.82
CA ILE A 284 -3.79 7.69 9.38
C ILE A 284 -4.53 8.81 8.63
N LYS A 285 -5.67 9.29 9.14
CA LYS A 285 -6.39 10.43 8.56
C LYS A 285 -5.54 11.70 8.57
N SER A 286 -4.88 11.96 9.70
CA SER A 286 -4.00 13.12 9.86
C SER A 286 -2.81 13.04 8.91
N ALA A 287 -2.22 11.86 8.71
CA ALA A 287 -1.15 11.64 7.75
C ALA A 287 -1.61 11.96 6.31
N SER A 288 -2.82 11.54 5.93
CA SER A 288 -3.39 11.89 4.61
C SER A 288 -3.48 13.41 4.40
N ALA A 289 -4.00 14.15 5.38
CA ALA A 289 -4.09 15.61 5.32
C ALA A 289 -2.70 16.26 5.21
N LEU A 290 -1.76 15.80 6.04
CA LEU A 290 -0.38 16.26 6.07
C LEU A 290 0.33 16.01 4.72
N MET A 291 0.20 14.82 4.17
CA MET A 291 0.76 14.46 2.88
C MET A 291 0.21 15.34 1.76
N LYS A 292 -1.10 15.61 1.78
CA LYS A 292 -1.76 16.50 0.80
C LYS A 292 -1.24 17.94 0.88
N GLU A 293 -0.99 18.43 2.08
CA GLU A 293 -0.44 19.78 2.30
C GLU A 293 1.01 19.90 1.81
N ARG A 294 1.83 18.86 2.04
CA ARG A 294 3.28 18.92 1.86
C ARG A 294 3.78 18.41 0.50
N ILE A 295 2.96 17.71 -0.27
CA ILE A 295 3.40 17.02 -1.50
C ILE A 295 4.06 17.99 -2.52
N ILE A 296 3.52 19.20 -2.68
CA ILE A 296 4.07 20.21 -3.61
C ILE A 296 5.47 20.65 -3.17
N GLU A 297 5.66 20.81 -1.86
CA GLU A 297 6.97 21.18 -1.31
C GLU A 297 7.98 20.04 -1.50
N PHE A 298 7.59 18.79 -1.21
CA PHE A 298 8.45 17.62 -1.43
C PHE A 298 8.85 17.50 -2.89
N ASP A 299 7.91 17.70 -3.81
CA ASP A 299 8.14 17.63 -5.24
C ASP A 299 9.11 18.73 -5.74
N LYS A 300 8.94 19.95 -5.24
CA LYS A 300 9.86 21.06 -5.50
C LYS A 300 11.27 20.73 -5.00
N LYS A 301 11.40 20.24 -3.75
CA LYS A 301 12.68 19.86 -3.16
C LYS A 301 13.36 18.74 -3.91
N ALA A 302 12.63 17.70 -4.31
CA ALA A 302 13.14 16.63 -5.16
C ALA A 302 13.68 17.18 -6.49
N SER A 303 12.96 18.11 -7.13
CA SER A 303 13.42 18.79 -8.36
C SER A 303 14.69 19.61 -8.15
N GLU A 304 14.81 20.33 -7.04
CA GLU A 304 16.02 21.11 -6.70
C GLU A 304 17.24 20.19 -6.53
N ILE A 305 17.07 19.06 -5.81
CA ILE A 305 18.14 18.08 -5.57
C ILE A 305 18.67 17.49 -6.89
N VAL A 306 17.76 17.15 -7.78
CA VAL A 306 18.12 16.56 -9.09
C VAL A 306 18.94 17.50 -9.98
N GLN A 307 18.80 18.82 -9.81
CA GLN A 307 19.57 19.84 -10.54
C GLN A 307 20.99 20.05 -9.99
N MET A 308 21.31 19.48 -8.82
CA MET A 308 22.64 19.58 -8.23
C MET A 308 23.64 18.67 -8.96
N SER A 309 24.92 19.03 -8.90
CA SER A 309 25.98 18.21 -9.48
C SER A 309 26.28 16.97 -8.64
N TYR A 310 25.59 15.89 -8.93
CA TYR A 310 25.86 14.56 -8.39
C TYR A 310 26.27 13.59 -9.51
N ASN A 311 27.10 12.62 -9.18
CA ASN A 311 27.31 11.47 -10.05
C ASN A 311 26.21 10.43 -9.81
N TRP A 312 25.12 10.51 -10.55
CA TRP A 312 23.96 9.63 -10.42
C TRP A 312 24.12 8.24 -11.08
N ASP A 313 25.34 7.84 -11.47
CA ASP A 313 25.56 6.50 -12.07
C ASP A 313 25.27 5.38 -11.06
N SER A 314 25.53 5.64 -9.78
CA SER A 314 25.22 4.73 -8.68
C SER A 314 24.80 5.52 -7.44
N VAL A 315 23.83 5.00 -6.69
CA VAL A 315 23.28 5.65 -5.50
C VAL A 315 23.18 4.63 -4.37
N TYR A 316 23.68 5.01 -3.20
CA TYR A 316 23.38 4.26 -1.99
C TYR A 316 22.23 4.89 -1.24
N VAL A 317 21.35 4.05 -0.70
CA VAL A 317 20.24 4.46 0.16
C VAL A 317 20.34 3.71 1.47
N ALA A 318 20.28 4.39 2.60
CA ALA A 318 20.37 3.70 3.88
C ALA A 318 19.39 4.25 4.93
N SER A 319 18.94 3.36 5.81
CA SER A 319 18.16 3.67 7.00
C SER A 319 18.31 2.55 8.04
N SER A 320 17.61 2.67 9.17
CA SER A 320 17.49 1.63 10.18
C SER A 320 16.07 1.55 10.72
N GLY A 321 15.78 0.48 11.47
CA GLY A 321 14.47 0.27 12.10
C GLY A 321 13.36 0.16 11.07
N ILE A 322 12.17 0.65 11.43
CA ILE A 322 10.97 0.55 10.60
C ILE A 322 11.12 1.25 9.23
N ASN A 323 12.03 2.23 9.12
CA ASN A 323 12.30 2.95 7.87
C ASN A 323 13.35 2.26 6.98
N TYR A 324 14.02 1.19 7.43
CA TYR A 324 14.98 0.48 6.57
C TYR A 324 14.36 -0.03 5.26
N PRO A 325 13.17 -0.64 5.25
CA PRO A 325 12.60 -1.09 3.98
C PRO A 325 12.29 0.04 2.99
N LEU A 326 12.17 1.30 3.45
CA LEU A 326 12.09 2.45 2.55
C LEU A 326 13.40 2.70 1.79
N ALA A 327 14.54 2.33 2.36
CA ALA A 327 15.81 2.38 1.63
C ALA A 327 15.83 1.38 0.47
N LEU A 328 15.30 0.18 0.69
CA LEU A 328 15.12 -0.82 -0.37
C LEU A 328 14.12 -0.34 -1.42
N GLU A 329 13.02 0.27 -0.98
CA GLU A 329 11.96 0.78 -1.87
C GLU A 329 12.46 1.93 -2.74
N LEU A 330 13.17 2.91 -2.18
CA LEU A 330 13.77 3.98 -2.98
C LEU A 330 14.78 3.42 -3.98
N ALA A 331 15.64 2.48 -3.55
CA ALA A 331 16.60 1.83 -4.45
C ALA A 331 15.90 1.09 -5.60
N LEU A 332 14.75 0.46 -5.33
CA LEU A 332 13.93 -0.16 -6.37
C LEU A 332 13.33 0.90 -7.30
N LYS A 333 12.74 1.96 -6.77
CA LYS A 333 12.16 3.05 -7.58
C LYS A 333 13.21 3.77 -8.45
N LEU A 334 14.43 3.93 -7.97
CA LEU A 334 15.54 4.47 -8.76
C LEU A 334 15.90 3.56 -9.94
N LYS A 335 15.90 2.25 -9.74
CA LYS A 335 16.10 1.26 -10.82
C LYS A 335 14.96 1.28 -11.83
N GLU A 336 13.71 1.33 -11.37
CA GLU A 336 12.53 1.28 -12.24
C GLU A 336 12.29 2.60 -12.99
N ALA A 337 12.21 3.74 -12.28
CA ALA A 337 11.82 5.01 -12.87
C ALA A 337 12.98 5.80 -13.48
N ALA A 338 14.17 5.73 -12.89
CA ALA A 338 15.34 6.49 -13.32
C ALA A 338 16.38 5.65 -14.09
N ILE A 339 16.26 4.32 -14.05
CA ILE A 339 17.22 3.36 -14.65
C ILE A 339 18.65 3.66 -14.16
N ILE A 340 18.78 3.83 -12.84
CA ILE A 340 20.02 4.08 -12.13
C ILE A 340 20.33 2.85 -11.27
N HIS A 341 21.61 2.44 -11.22
CA HIS A 341 22.04 1.47 -10.24
C HIS A 341 21.87 2.05 -8.83
N ALA A 342 21.11 1.38 -7.99
CA ALA A 342 20.89 1.82 -6.62
C ALA A 342 20.82 0.61 -5.68
N GLU A 343 21.35 0.78 -4.48
CA GLU A 343 21.42 -0.27 -3.48
C GLU A 343 20.94 0.24 -2.11
N GLY A 344 20.05 -0.52 -1.47
CA GLY A 344 19.47 -0.17 -0.18
C GLY A 344 20.16 -0.94 0.96
N PHE A 345 20.53 -0.24 2.05
CA PHE A 345 21.25 -0.81 3.18
C PHE A 345 20.60 -0.51 4.52
N GLN A 346 20.80 -1.40 5.46
CA GLN A 346 20.75 -1.06 6.88
C GLN A 346 21.99 -0.20 7.22
N LEU A 347 21.82 0.85 8.03
CA LEU A 347 22.94 1.74 8.41
C LEU A 347 24.13 0.97 9.02
N GLY A 348 23.85 -0.06 9.80
CA GLY A 348 24.90 -0.94 10.37
C GLY A 348 25.64 -1.69 9.28
N GLU A 349 24.91 -2.40 8.42
CA GLU A 349 25.48 -3.22 7.35
C GLU A 349 26.24 -2.40 6.31
N MET A 350 25.81 -1.15 6.04
CA MET A 350 26.55 -0.25 5.15
C MET A 350 28.01 -0.07 5.57
N ARG A 351 28.31 -0.14 6.86
CA ARG A 351 29.66 -0.01 7.43
C ARG A 351 30.51 -1.28 7.32
N HIS A 352 29.91 -2.43 7.01
CA HIS A 352 30.59 -3.71 6.88
C HIS A 352 31.04 -4.03 5.44
N GLY A 353 31.46 -3.00 4.69
CA GLY A 353 32.01 -3.13 3.34
C GLY A 353 31.55 -2.03 2.39
N PRO A 354 30.23 -1.82 2.16
CA PRO A 354 29.71 -0.89 1.16
C PRO A 354 30.27 0.52 1.23
N MET A 355 30.55 1.05 2.42
CA MET A 355 31.15 2.39 2.60
C MET A 355 32.52 2.60 1.94
N VAL A 356 33.18 1.55 1.48
CA VAL A 356 34.46 1.67 0.74
C VAL A 356 34.27 2.38 -0.60
N LEU A 357 33.08 2.27 -1.20
CA LEU A 357 32.72 2.91 -2.47
C LEU A 357 32.31 4.38 -2.34
N LEU A 358 32.13 4.87 -1.12
CA LEU A 358 31.85 6.30 -0.91
C LEU A 358 33.11 7.12 -1.22
N THR A 359 33.06 7.78 -2.36
CA THR A 359 34.11 8.66 -2.85
C THR A 359 33.58 10.08 -3.03
N LYS A 360 34.44 11.00 -3.46
CA LYS A 360 34.04 12.36 -3.73
C LYS A 360 32.86 12.42 -4.70
N ASP A 361 31.86 13.22 -4.33
CA ASP A 361 30.61 13.47 -5.07
C ASP A 361 29.69 12.23 -5.26
N PHE A 362 29.98 11.11 -4.58
CA PHE A 362 29.09 9.94 -4.59
C PHE A 362 27.78 10.25 -3.87
N PRO A 363 26.60 10.09 -4.51
CA PRO A 363 25.32 10.35 -3.87
C PRO A 363 24.95 9.25 -2.91
N VAL A 364 24.62 9.62 -1.70
CA VAL A 364 24.06 8.71 -0.68
C VAL A 364 22.80 9.32 -0.09
N VAL A 365 21.67 8.62 -0.20
CA VAL A 365 20.42 9.05 0.39
C VAL A 365 20.29 8.40 1.77
N LEU A 366 20.18 9.20 2.80
CA LEU A 366 19.99 8.74 4.18
C LEU A 366 18.56 9.07 4.62
N ILE A 367 17.74 8.03 4.81
CA ILE A 367 16.39 8.18 5.34
C ILE A 367 16.50 8.11 6.87
N GLU A 368 16.00 9.13 7.56
CA GLU A 368 16.10 9.21 9.02
C GLU A 368 15.31 8.07 9.67
N PRO A 369 15.89 7.32 10.61
CA PRO A 369 15.18 6.30 11.36
C PRO A 369 14.15 6.91 12.31
N ALA A 370 13.03 6.24 12.47
CA ALA A 370 11.99 6.66 13.40
C ALA A 370 12.34 6.33 14.86
N GLU A 371 13.22 5.38 15.07
CA GLU A 371 13.65 4.94 16.41
C GLU A 371 14.77 5.81 16.96
N GLU A 372 14.56 6.39 18.15
CA GLU A 372 15.55 7.25 18.84
C GLU A 372 16.90 6.54 19.06
N GLN A 373 16.87 5.24 19.38
CA GLN A 373 18.09 4.47 19.61
C GLN A 373 18.93 4.28 18.31
N ALA A 374 18.37 4.48 17.14
CA ALA A 374 19.08 4.38 15.87
C ALA A 374 19.72 5.72 15.44
N LYS A 375 19.28 6.85 15.99
CA LYS A 375 19.76 8.19 15.62
C LYS A 375 21.25 8.41 15.82
N PRO A 376 21.92 7.93 16.91
CA PRO A 376 23.36 8.08 17.04
C PRO A 376 24.15 7.40 15.91
N LEU A 377 23.74 6.19 15.50
CA LEU A 377 24.36 5.52 14.37
C LEU A 377 24.11 6.27 13.05
N TYR A 378 22.89 6.79 12.86
CA TYR A 378 22.54 7.59 11.70
C TYR A 378 23.43 8.82 11.54
N VAL A 379 23.61 9.62 12.61
CA VAL A 379 24.48 10.79 12.61
C VAL A 379 25.91 10.38 12.29
N LYS A 380 26.40 9.30 12.89
CA LYS A 380 27.76 8.80 12.64
C LYS A 380 27.96 8.42 11.17
N VAL A 381 27.03 7.71 10.55
CA VAL A 381 27.09 7.33 9.13
C VAL A 381 27.06 8.57 8.23
N LEU A 382 26.24 9.57 8.55
CA LEU A 382 26.18 10.84 7.84
C LEU A 382 27.52 11.56 7.86
N GLU A 383 28.18 11.63 9.02
CA GLU A 383 29.50 12.26 9.18
C GLU A 383 30.60 11.47 8.45
N GLU A 384 30.58 10.15 8.57
CA GLU A 384 31.53 9.27 7.88
C GLU A 384 31.40 9.43 6.35
N ALA A 385 30.18 9.54 5.81
CA ALA A 385 29.95 9.80 4.38
C ALA A 385 30.52 11.17 3.95
N ARG A 386 30.24 12.22 4.72
CA ARG A 386 30.81 13.55 4.47
C ARG A 386 32.35 13.57 4.48
N ASN A 387 32.96 12.92 5.47
CA ASN A 387 34.43 12.85 5.62
C ASN A 387 35.08 12.11 4.44
N LYS A 388 34.37 11.21 3.77
CA LYS A 388 34.82 10.56 2.53
C LYS A 388 34.61 11.43 1.27
N GLY A 389 33.98 12.60 1.41
CA GLY A 389 33.64 13.49 0.31
C GLY A 389 32.38 13.11 -0.47
N ALA A 390 31.63 12.12 0.02
CA ALA A 390 30.32 11.78 -0.55
C ALA A 390 29.33 12.94 -0.37
N LYS A 391 28.24 12.90 -1.12
CA LYS A 391 27.16 13.90 -1.12
C LYS A 391 25.90 13.32 -0.45
N PRO A 392 25.79 13.39 0.87
CA PRO A 392 24.60 12.92 1.56
C PRO A 392 23.40 13.81 1.26
N ILE A 393 22.26 13.15 1.00
CA ILE A 393 20.93 13.72 0.87
C ILE A 393 20.11 13.12 2.02
N VAL A 394 19.51 13.94 2.84
CA VAL A 394 18.70 13.50 3.98
C VAL A 394 17.22 13.59 3.64
N ILE A 395 16.47 12.56 4.03
CA ILE A 395 14.99 12.56 3.99
C ILE A 395 14.50 12.24 5.41
N GLY A 396 13.86 13.20 6.07
CA GLY A 396 13.41 13.04 7.44
C GLY A 396 13.08 14.36 8.14
N PRO A 397 12.59 14.30 9.40
CA PRO A 397 12.17 15.48 10.16
C PRO A 397 13.34 16.28 10.74
N GLY A 398 14.49 15.66 11.00
CA GLY A 398 15.64 16.29 11.64
C GLY A 398 16.30 17.39 10.80
N ARG A 399 17.24 18.10 11.42
CA ARG A 399 18.08 19.10 10.75
C ARG A 399 19.55 18.78 10.97
N PHE A 400 20.33 18.71 9.91
CA PHE A 400 21.72 18.25 9.94
C PHE A 400 22.66 19.26 9.28
N GLY A 401 22.70 20.49 9.84
CA GLY A 401 23.52 21.59 9.32
C GLY A 401 23.16 21.93 7.89
N ASP A 402 24.17 22.11 7.04
CA ASP A 402 24.02 22.48 5.62
C ASP A 402 23.77 21.28 4.71
N THR A 403 23.34 20.12 5.24
CA THR A 403 23.06 18.95 4.42
C THR A 403 21.85 19.21 3.50
N VAL A 404 21.99 18.80 2.26
CA VAL A 404 20.85 18.79 1.31
C VAL A 404 19.79 17.85 1.82
N MET A 405 18.54 18.31 1.89
CA MET A 405 17.46 17.49 2.47
C MET A 405 16.09 17.77 1.88
N ILE A 406 15.23 16.74 1.98
CA ILE A 406 13.78 16.86 1.92
C ILE A 406 13.29 16.75 3.36
N GLN A 407 13.02 17.89 3.98
CA GLN A 407 12.55 17.93 5.35
C GLN A 407 11.07 17.51 5.43
N THR A 408 10.79 16.51 6.26
CA THR A 408 9.43 16.03 6.50
C THR A 408 8.93 16.49 7.87
N PRO A 409 7.62 16.52 8.09
CA PRO A 409 7.08 16.67 9.44
C PRO A 409 7.44 15.48 10.32
N GLU A 410 7.54 15.74 11.63
CA GLU A 410 7.63 14.69 12.63
C GLU A 410 6.26 14.02 12.81
N VAL A 411 6.24 12.70 12.79
CA VAL A 411 5.03 11.87 12.98
C VAL A 411 5.36 10.67 13.86
N SER A 412 4.34 9.95 14.33
CA SER A 412 4.59 8.71 15.07
C SER A 412 5.41 7.72 14.25
N ARG A 413 6.16 6.84 14.93
CA ARG A 413 7.01 5.85 14.26
C ARG A 413 6.23 4.97 13.27
N TYR A 414 4.97 4.69 13.55
CA TYR A 414 4.13 3.84 12.69
C TYR A 414 3.72 4.55 11.41
N LEU A 415 3.57 5.87 11.43
CA LEU A 415 3.24 6.67 10.25
C LEU A 415 4.46 7.12 9.46
N SER A 416 5.66 7.06 10.07
CA SER A 416 6.89 7.47 9.41
C SER A 416 7.07 6.83 8.03
N PRO A 417 6.94 5.50 7.84
CA PRO A 417 7.06 4.88 6.52
C PRO A 417 6.00 5.38 5.52
N ILE A 418 4.78 5.65 5.99
CA ILE A 418 3.68 6.13 5.16
C ILE A 418 3.99 7.53 4.64
N VAL A 419 4.36 8.46 5.52
CA VAL A 419 4.66 9.85 5.15
C VAL A 419 5.92 9.95 4.28
N LEU A 420 6.98 9.22 4.65
CA LEU A 420 8.25 9.19 3.92
C LEU A 420 8.16 8.52 2.54
N SER A 421 7.09 7.74 2.28
CA SER A 421 6.88 7.16 0.95
C SER A 421 6.77 8.21 -0.16
N LEU A 422 6.18 9.39 0.12
CA LEU A 422 6.04 10.44 -0.88
C LEU A 422 7.38 11.04 -1.34
N PRO A 423 8.25 11.58 -0.46
CA PRO A 423 9.49 12.19 -0.89
C PRO A 423 10.43 11.20 -1.57
N ILE A 424 10.46 9.92 -1.17
CA ILE A 424 11.28 8.91 -1.86
C ILE A 424 10.78 8.63 -3.28
N GLN A 425 9.47 8.51 -3.47
CA GLN A 425 8.86 8.30 -4.80
C GLN A 425 9.06 9.52 -5.70
N LEU A 426 8.90 10.73 -5.17
CA LEU A 426 9.11 11.98 -5.90
C LEU A 426 10.57 12.15 -6.33
N LEU A 427 11.54 11.81 -5.48
CA LEU A 427 12.96 11.87 -5.83
C LEU A 427 13.28 10.92 -7.00
N ALA A 428 12.82 9.68 -6.94
CA ALA A 428 13.01 8.71 -8.03
C ALA A 428 12.33 9.18 -9.33
N TYR A 429 11.11 9.68 -9.24
CA TYR A 429 10.37 10.24 -10.37
C TYR A 429 11.13 11.41 -11.03
N ARG A 430 11.60 12.38 -10.23
CA ARG A 430 12.30 13.56 -10.74
C ARG A 430 13.64 13.22 -11.39
N LEU A 431 14.36 12.23 -10.87
CA LEU A 431 15.55 11.68 -11.52
C LEU A 431 15.20 11.03 -12.87
N GLY A 432 14.12 10.24 -12.93
CA GLY A 432 13.63 9.67 -14.18
C GLY A 432 13.31 10.73 -15.24
N VAL A 433 12.66 11.82 -14.85
CA VAL A 433 12.37 12.97 -15.72
C VAL A 433 13.66 13.62 -16.23
N ALA A 434 14.61 13.91 -15.31
CA ALA A 434 15.87 14.57 -15.66
C ALA A 434 16.70 13.74 -16.64
N PHE A 435 16.67 12.42 -16.50
CA PHE A 435 17.37 11.50 -17.42
C PHE A 435 16.52 11.07 -18.62
N LYS A 436 15.35 11.66 -18.82
CA LYS A 436 14.44 11.41 -19.96
C LYS A 436 14.11 9.91 -20.09
N ARG A 437 13.85 9.24 -18.97
CA ARG A 437 13.54 7.80 -18.95
C ARG A 437 12.05 7.54 -19.24
N PRO A 438 11.68 6.36 -19.77
CA PRO A 438 10.29 5.97 -19.97
C PRO A 438 9.66 5.53 -18.64
N ILE A 439 9.30 6.49 -17.80
CA ILE A 439 8.94 6.34 -16.38
C ILE A 439 7.78 5.37 -16.17
N ASP A 440 6.68 5.55 -16.93
CA ASP A 440 5.46 4.75 -16.73
C ASP A 440 5.63 3.30 -17.18
N THR A 441 6.52 3.07 -18.15
CA THR A 441 6.74 1.77 -18.80
C THR A 441 8.23 1.49 -18.98
N PRO A 442 8.96 1.20 -17.90
CA PRO A 442 10.39 0.88 -17.98
C PRO A 442 10.64 -0.33 -18.90
N PRO A 443 11.74 -0.32 -19.69
CA PRO A 443 12.01 -1.40 -20.63
C PRO A 443 12.18 -2.75 -19.91
N GLY A 444 11.56 -3.79 -20.45
CA GLY A 444 11.65 -5.16 -19.92
C GLY A 444 10.84 -5.42 -18.65
N LEU A 445 10.06 -4.46 -18.17
CA LEU A 445 9.16 -4.65 -17.04
C LEU A 445 7.70 -4.56 -17.46
N ALA A 446 6.86 -5.33 -16.77
CA ALA A 446 5.41 -5.28 -16.88
C ALA A 446 4.78 -4.98 -15.51
N LYS A 447 3.57 -4.38 -15.48
CA LYS A 447 2.88 -4.03 -14.23
C LYS A 447 2.60 -5.26 -13.35
N ALA A 448 2.35 -6.42 -13.97
CA ALA A 448 2.23 -7.70 -13.28
C ALA A 448 2.93 -8.79 -14.08
N ILE A 449 3.68 -9.64 -13.40
CA ILE A 449 4.26 -10.85 -13.99
C ILE A 449 3.19 -11.94 -13.87
N ILE A 450 2.54 -12.23 -15.00
CA ILE A 450 1.48 -13.23 -15.13
C ILE A 450 2.11 -14.49 -15.73
N ALA A 451 1.84 -15.65 -15.13
CA ALA A 451 2.27 -16.96 -15.66
C ALA A 451 1.39 -17.40 -16.82
#